data_d9cab5db0dd77fa3293649a9ae858ec3
#
_entry.id   d9cab5db0dd77fa3293649a9ae858ec3
#
_cell.length_a   1.000
_cell.length_b   1.000
_cell.length_c   1.000
_cell.angle_alpha   90.00
_cell.angle_beta   90.00
_cell.angle_gamma   90.00
#
_symmetry.space_group_name_H-M   'P 1'
#
loop_
_entity.id
_entity.type
_entity.pdbx_description
1 polymer ?
#
loop_
_entity_poly.entity_id
_entity_poly.type
_entity_poly.pdbx_seq_one_letter_code
_entity_poly.pdbx_strand_id
1 'polypeptide(L)'
;MNLEEIAHKTMGFINSDGEVFAQKIKVISYDIEKNNVEIGEEKETIGVGARVVEGKKQGFSFTNNLNNLEDCIKTAYKVLKVSRPREDFVSLPAPKEIRSKDLVNKSLYNITSEDLMRFSIDMIKGCEDNHGIPSSGSVNITFYEEAISTSTGISLYQKYATLFGYISALYKTEDVSNGFDYTIMRNKFDFNKIGENAAIKAKETSNAKKIQSMYCDVILEPEAVSSLLSNTFISHLFAESVDKNRSFLKGKIGEKITNLTIIDDGTLDYGVASGNFDGDGNPTKRTVVLEKGILKGYLFDDFYAKKFDVESTGNSERDYKSLPSIGISNFIIEGENIENIQNGFIINELRGAHTANPISGDFSVEISSGFYVENGEKKYPIKHGMIAGNVFEFLNKVKGVCGQAKNTGGIITPSIISEAKVVG
;
A
#
# COMPACT_ATOMS: atom_id res chain seq x y z
N MET A 1 -12.13 27.94 8.93
CA MET A 1 -11.28 27.28 9.96
C MET A 1 -10.42 26.29 9.22
N ASN A 2 -9.10 26.38 9.32
CA ASN A 2 -8.21 25.40 8.71
C ASN A 2 -8.20 24.10 9.54
N LEU A 3 -7.55 23.06 9.05
CA LEU A 3 -7.61 21.73 9.68
C LEU A 3 -6.90 21.70 11.05
N GLU A 4 -5.81 22.45 11.21
CA GLU A 4 -5.10 22.60 12.50
C GLU A 4 -5.98 23.27 13.54
N GLU A 5 -6.69 24.34 13.15
CA GLU A 5 -7.65 25.02 14.03
C GLU A 5 -8.79 24.08 14.46
N ILE A 6 -9.26 23.21 13.56
CA ILE A 6 -10.29 22.21 13.87
C ILE A 6 -9.75 21.21 14.90
N ALA A 7 -8.56 20.67 14.70
CA ALA A 7 -7.94 19.72 15.61
C ALA A 7 -7.71 20.36 17.00
N HIS A 8 -7.16 21.56 17.03
CA HIS A 8 -6.88 22.29 18.27
C HIS A 8 -8.16 22.67 19.04
N LYS A 9 -9.19 23.18 18.33
CA LYS A 9 -10.50 23.48 18.93
C LYS A 9 -11.13 22.24 19.54
N THR A 10 -11.07 21.10 18.82
CA THR A 10 -11.64 19.84 19.29
C THR A 10 -10.87 19.31 20.51
N MET A 11 -9.54 19.46 20.54
CA MET A 11 -8.70 19.12 21.69
C MET A 11 -9.11 19.93 22.94
N GLY A 12 -9.55 21.18 22.77
CA GLY A 12 -10.04 22.05 23.86
C GLY A 12 -11.30 21.53 24.57
N PHE A 13 -12.03 20.55 24.02
CA PHE A 13 -13.15 19.89 24.69
C PHE A 13 -12.73 18.67 25.52
N ILE A 14 -11.46 18.24 25.43
CA ILE A 14 -10.93 17.10 26.18
C ILE A 14 -10.37 17.58 27.51
N ASN A 15 -10.87 17.01 28.62
CA ASN A 15 -10.48 17.34 29.99
C ASN A 15 -9.59 16.29 30.66
N SER A 16 -9.13 15.29 29.93
CA SER A 16 -8.22 14.22 30.35
C SER A 16 -7.05 14.13 29.39
N ASP A 17 -6.23 13.10 29.50
CA ASP A 17 -5.33 12.77 28.40
C ASP A 17 -6.13 12.41 27.15
N GLY A 18 -5.62 12.80 26.00
CA GLY A 18 -6.31 12.53 24.75
C GLY A 18 -5.57 13.03 23.53
N GLU A 19 -6.13 12.69 22.39
CA GLU A 19 -5.66 13.14 21.08
C GLU A 19 -6.81 13.37 20.13
N VAL A 20 -6.59 14.23 19.17
CA VAL A 20 -7.48 14.53 18.06
C VAL A 20 -6.71 14.37 16.76
N PHE A 21 -7.25 13.57 15.84
CA PHE A 21 -6.77 13.45 14.48
C PHE A 21 -7.84 13.98 13.53
N ALA A 22 -7.51 15.02 12.79
CA ALA A 22 -8.38 15.61 11.78
C ALA A 22 -7.82 15.32 10.40
N GLN A 23 -8.69 14.97 9.47
CA GLN A 23 -8.31 14.63 8.09
C GLN A 23 -9.28 15.29 7.11
N LYS A 24 -8.71 15.84 6.03
CA LYS A 24 -9.45 16.31 4.89
C LYS A 24 -8.94 15.59 3.64
N ILE A 25 -9.87 15.02 2.87
CA ILE A 25 -9.59 14.34 1.61
C ILE A 25 -10.44 14.98 0.53
N LYS A 26 -9.79 15.47 -0.52
CA LYS A 26 -10.47 15.95 -1.73
C LYS A 26 -10.03 15.11 -2.91
N VAL A 27 -10.97 14.48 -3.60
CA VAL A 27 -10.75 13.67 -4.80
C VAL A 27 -11.39 14.37 -5.98
N ILE A 28 -10.66 14.47 -7.08
CA ILE A 28 -11.21 14.81 -8.39
C ILE A 28 -10.90 13.63 -9.30
N SER A 29 -11.91 13.04 -9.91
CA SER A 29 -11.77 11.83 -10.73
C SER A 29 -12.53 11.91 -12.03
N TYR A 30 -12.04 11.22 -13.03
CA TYR A 30 -12.73 10.88 -14.27
C TYR A 30 -12.63 9.39 -14.48
N ASP A 31 -13.76 8.78 -14.81
CA ASP A 31 -13.82 7.38 -15.18
C ASP A 31 -13.80 7.23 -16.71
N ILE A 32 -13.26 6.11 -17.16
CA ILE A 32 -13.24 5.72 -18.58
C ILE A 32 -14.13 4.48 -18.71
N GLU A 33 -15.16 4.58 -19.54
CA GLU A 33 -15.96 3.42 -19.93
C GLU A 33 -15.86 3.24 -21.44
N LYS A 34 -15.32 2.10 -21.87
CA LYS A 34 -14.97 1.84 -23.27
C LYS A 34 -14.00 2.93 -23.77
N ASN A 35 -14.33 3.60 -24.87
CA ASN A 35 -13.51 4.64 -25.50
C ASN A 35 -13.92 6.06 -25.07
N ASN A 36 -14.76 6.21 -24.03
CA ASN A 36 -15.28 7.50 -23.61
C ASN A 36 -14.82 7.86 -22.21
N VAL A 37 -14.56 9.14 -22.02
CA VAL A 37 -14.37 9.72 -20.69
C VAL A 37 -15.74 10.10 -20.16
N GLU A 38 -16.11 9.52 -19.01
CA GLU A 38 -17.37 9.82 -18.33
C GLU A 38 -17.29 11.15 -17.55
N ILE A 39 -18.44 11.58 -17.03
CA ILE A 39 -18.53 12.82 -16.25
C ILE A 39 -17.64 12.72 -15.02
N GLY A 40 -16.83 13.77 -14.81
CA GLY A 40 -15.95 13.85 -13.66
C GLY A 40 -16.72 14.06 -12.34
N GLU A 41 -16.20 13.51 -11.27
CA GLU A 41 -16.71 13.69 -9.91
C GLU A 41 -15.67 14.46 -9.06
N GLU A 42 -16.16 15.42 -8.26
CA GLU A 42 -15.40 16.05 -7.20
C GLU A 42 -16.03 15.74 -5.85
N LYS A 43 -15.25 15.16 -4.93
CA LYS A 43 -15.71 14.82 -3.60
C LYS A 43 -14.77 15.34 -2.56
N GLU A 44 -15.29 16.03 -1.55
CA GLU A 44 -14.53 16.47 -0.39
C GLU A 44 -15.12 15.86 0.88
N THR A 45 -14.25 15.36 1.74
CA THR A 45 -14.63 14.82 3.06
C THR A 45 -13.70 15.42 4.09
N ILE A 46 -14.28 15.95 5.18
CA ILE A 46 -13.56 16.39 6.37
C ILE A 46 -14.07 15.54 7.54
N GLY A 47 -13.18 15.02 8.34
CA GLY A 47 -13.56 14.25 9.52
C GLY A 47 -12.57 14.44 10.66
N VAL A 48 -13.05 14.17 11.86
CA VAL A 48 -12.30 14.29 13.11
C VAL A 48 -12.53 13.03 13.92
N GLY A 49 -11.45 12.36 14.32
CA GLY A 49 -11.43 11.29 15.31
C GLY A 49 -10.81 11.79 16.59
N ALA A 50 -11.38 11.40 17.72
CA ALA A 50 -10.88 11.78 19.03
C ALA A 50 -10.77 10.56 19.95
N ARG A 51 -9.62 10.42 20.59
CA ARG A 51 -9.36 9.42 21.64
C ARG A 51 -9.18 10.14 22.97
N VAL A 52 -9.92 9.70 23.99
CA VAL A 52 -9.79 10.15 25.37
C VAL A 52 -9.24 9.02 26.23
N VAL A 53 -8.38 9.33 27.21
CA VAL A 53 -7.68 8.38 28.05
C VAL A 53 -7.77 8.79 29.51
N GLU A 54 -8.16 7.88 30.39
CA GLU A 54 -8.08 8.03 31.84
C GLU A 54 -7.48 6.76 32.45
N GLY A 55 -6.32 6.88 33.04
CA GLY A 55 -5.55 5.73 33.50
C GLY A 55 -5.26 4.79 32.31
N LYS A 56 -5.76 3.55 32.39
CA LYS A 56 -5.59 2.55 31.34
C LYS A 56 -6.84 2.35 30.46
N LYS A 57 -7.90 3.12 30.69
CA LYS A 57 -9.10 3.08 29.86
C LYS A 57 -9.00 4.06 28.70
N GLN A 58 -9.59 3.68 27.59
CA GLN A 58 -9.62 4.49 26.37
C GLN A 58 -11.04 4.53 25.81
N GLY A 59 -11.44 5.69 25.29
CA GLY A 59 -12.66 5.86 24.54
C GLY A 59 -12.35 6.57 23.22
N PHE A 60 -12.97 6.13 22.14
CA PHE A 60 -12.80 6.70 20.81
C PHE A 60 -14.16 7.01 20.20
N SER A 61 -14.21 8.11 19.48
CA SER A 61 -15.36 8.50 18.65
C SER A 61 -14.88 9.35 17.48
N PHE A 62 -15.67 9.42 16.43
CA PHE A 62 -15.38 10.25 15.27
C PHE A 62 -16.63 10.92 14.73
N THR A 63 -16.44 11.98 13.96
CA THR A 63 -17.50 12.68 13.24
C THR A 63 -16.97 13.29 11.94
N ASN A 64 -17.82 13.38 10.94
CA ASN A 64 -17.61 14.19 9.73
C ASN A 64 -18.49 15.47 9.72
N ASN A 65 -19.20 15.74 10.80
CA ASN A 65 -19.97 16.96 10.98
C ASN A 65 -19.26 17.89 11.97
N LEU A 66 -18.67 18.95 11.45
CA LEU A 66 -17.90 19.92 12.26
C LEU A 66 -18.75 20.70 13.29
N ASN A 67 -20.08 20.67 13.19
CA ASN A 67 -20.96 21.25 14.21
C ASN A 67 -21.10 20.34 15.43
N ASN A 68 -20.72 19.06 15.33
CA ASN A 68 -20.89 18.03 16.36
C ASN A 68 -19.58 17.65 17.06
N LEU A 69 -18.54 18.51 17.02
CA LEU A 69 -17.23 18.19 17.61
C LEU A 69 -17.31 17.93 19.12
N GLU A 70 -18.05 18.76 19.86
CA GLU A 70 -18.26 18.57 21.31
C GLU A 70 -19.02 17.27 21.62
N ASP A 71 -20.04 16.93 20.84
CA ASP A 71 -20.81 15.70 21.05
C ASP A 71 -19.97 14.45 20.66
N CYS A 72 -19.05 14.55 19.71
CA CYS A 72 -18.05 13.55 19.42
C CYS A 72 -17.20 13.26 20.67
N ILE A 73 -16.68 14.29 21.35
CA ILE A 73 -15.92 14.14 22.59
C ILE A 73 -16.76 13.53 23.71
N LYS A 74 -18.00 14.01 23.89
CA LYS A 74 -18.94 13.43 24.89
C LYS A 74 -19.18 11.93 24.62
N THR A 75 -19.24 11.53 23.34
CA THR A 75 -19.39 10.12 22.95
C THR A 75 -18.13 9.32 23.24
N ALA A 76 -16.94 9.85 22.99
CA ALA A 76 -15.68 9.22 23.36
C ALA A 76 -15.62 8.97 24.89
N TYR A 77 -16.05 9.93 25.71
CA TYR A 77 -16.13 9.75 27.17
C TYR A 77 -17.18 8.70 27.59
N LYS A 78 -18.32 8.56 26.88
CA LYS A 78 -19.28 7.49 27.13
C LYS A 78 -18.66 6.11 26.85
N VAL A 79 -17.89 5.99 25.76
CA VAL A 79 -17.15 4.76 25.43
C VAL A 79 -16.09 4.47 26.49
N LEU A 80 -15.33 5.47 26.92
CA LEU A 80 -14.33 5.36 27.98
C LEU A 80 -14.90 4.74 29.27
N LYS A 81 -16.08 5.20 29.71
CA LYS A 81 -16.71 4.73 30.95
C LYS A 81 -16.97 3.22 30.94
N VAL A 82 -17.34 2.66 29.79
CA VAL A 82 -17.68 1.24 29.65
C VAL A 82 -16.52 0.38 29.12
N SER A 83 -15.42 1.01 28.71
CA SER A 83 -14.25 0.29 28.19
C SER A 83 -13.54 -0.48 29.31
N ARG A 84 -12.92 -1.59 28.92
CA ARG A 84 -12.04 -2.34 29.83
C ARG A 84 -10.66 -1.66 29.87
N PRO A 85 -9.99 -1.66 31.04
CA PRO A 85 -8.61 -1.19 31.11
C PRO A 85 -7.73 -1.99 30.16
N ARG A 86 -6.85 -1.29 29.44
CA ARG A 86 -5.80 -1.88 28.63
C ARG A 86 -4.52 -1.88 29.44
N GLU A 87 -4.24 -2.99 30.12
CA GLU A 87 -3.17 -3.07 31.12
C GLU A 87 -1.77 -2.80 30.56
N ASP A 88 -1.58 -3.08 29.27
CA ASP A 88 -0.36 -2.85 28.52
C ASP A 88 -0.22 -1.42 27.94
N PHE A 89 -1.23 -0.55 28.14
CA PHE A 89 -1.13 0.86 27.73
C PHE A 89 -0.21 1.63 28.67
N VAL A 90 0.81 2.28 28.11
CA VAL A 90 1.80 3.08 28.86
C VAL A 90 1.39 4.55 28.89
N SER A 91 1.36 5.21 27.74
CA SER A 91 1.02 6.64 27.60
C SER A 91 0.76 7.00 26.14
N LEU A 92 0.17 8.16 25.90
CA LEU A 92 0.13 8.80 24.58
C LEU A 92 1.55 9.16 24.11
N PRO A 93 1.76 9.35 22.78
CA PRO A 93 3.04 9.80 22.24
C PRO A 93 3.51 11.12 22.85
N ALA A 94 4.81 11.27 23.03
CA ALA A 94 5.44 12.53 23.43
C ALA A 94 5.91 13.30 22.18
N PRO A 95 5.96 14.66 22.24
CA PRO A 95 6.48 15.46 21.14
C PRO A 95 7.91 15.09 20.78
N LYS A 96 8.20 14.99 19.48
CA LYS A 96 9.52 14.76 18.91
C LYS A 96 9.82 15.80 17.84
N GLU A 97 11.09 16.00 17.55
CA GLU A 97 11.50 16.86 16.44
C GLU A 97 11.08 16.24 15.10
N ILE A 98 10.30 17.00 14.32
CA ILE A 98 9.87 16.60 12.98
C ILE A 98 10.68 17.39 11.94
N ARG A 99 11.39 16.67 11.10
CA ARG A 99 12.07 17.26 9.95
C ARG A 99 11.11 17.33 8.77
N SER A 100 10.59 18.53 8.51
CA SER A 100 9.66 18.75 7.39
C SER A 100 10.38 18.61 6.06
N LYS A 101 9.77 17.85 5.15
CA LYS A 101 10.18 17.68 3.74
C LYS A 101 9.02 18.04 2.81
N ASP A 102 9.35 18.34 1.56
CA ASP A 102 8.34 18.40 0.49
C ASP A 102 7.89 16.98 0.13
N LEU A 103 6.69 16.62 0.55
CA LEU A 103 6.14 15.26 0.36
C LEU A 103 5.63 15.00 -1.07
N VAL A 104 5.56 16.03 -1.92
CA VAL A 104 4.93 15.97 -3.22
C VAL A 104 5.54 16.99 -4.17
N ASN A 105 5.60 16.67 -5.45
CA ASN A 105 5.89 17.68 -6.46
C ASN A 105 4.77 18.73 -6.46
N LYS A 106 5.13 19.97 -6.12
CA LYS A 106 4.18 21.10 -5.97
C LYS A 106 3.32 21.36 -7.21
N SER A 107 3.78 20.94 -8.40
CA SER A 107 2.99 21.07 -9.62
C SER A 107 1.69 20.27 -9.60
N LEU A 108 1.56 19.24 -8.73
CA LEU A 108 0.32 18.49 -8.58
C LEU A 108 -0.81 19.34 -7.99
N TYR A 109 -0.50 20.33 -7.15
CA TYR A 109 -1.52 21.25 -6.59
C TYR A 109 -2.16 22.16 -7.63
N ASN A 110 -1.57 22.25 -8.84
CA ASN A 110 -2.09 23.06 -9.94
C ASN A 110 -2.82 22.21 -10.99
N ILE A 111 -2.99 20.91 -10.78
CA ILE A 111 -3.73 20.04 -11.69
C ILE A 111 -5.21 20.40 -11.60
N THR A 112 -5.80 20.65 -12.75
CA THR A 112 -7.22 21.01 -12.91
C THR A 112 -8.04 19.82 -13.36
N SER A 113 -9.35 19.96 -13.31
CA SER A 113 -10.31 18.99 -13.89
C SER A 113 -10.07 18.79 -15.41
N GLU A 114 -9.74 19.85 -16.13
CA GLU A 114 -9.40 19.80 -17.56
C GLU A 114 -8.12 19.00 -17.82
N ASP A 115 -7.10 19.11 -16.93
CA ASP A 115 -5.89 18.31 -17.02
C ASP A 115 -6.18 16.82 -16.86
N LEU A 116 -7.04 16.44 -15.88
CA LEU A 116 -7.43 15.04 -15.64
C LEU A 116 -8.20 14.47 -16.85
N MET A 117 -9.11 15.26 -17.42
CA MET A 117 -9.81 14.87 -18.65
C MET A 117 -8.81 14.62 -19.80
N ARG A 118 -7.84 15.52 -19.99
CA ARG A 118 -6.77 15.34 -21.00
C ARG A 118 -5.97 14.07 -20.72
N PHE A 119 -5.57 13.80 -19.49
CA PHE A 119 -4.83 12.58 -19.10
C PHE A 119 -5.65 11.31 -19.39
N SER A 120 -6.97 11.35 -19.21
CA SER A 120 -7.86 10.24 -19.57
C SER A 120 -7.85 9.99 -21.08
N ILE A 121 -7.91 11.06 -21.88
CA ILE A 121 -7.82 10.99 -23.36
C ILE A 121 -6.45 10.46 -23.79
N ASP A 122 -5.38 10.90 -23.15
CA ASP A 122 -4.01 10.43 -23.46
C ASP A 122 -3.87 8.92 -23.18
N MET A 123 -4.46 8.40 -22.10
CA MET A 123 -4.50 6.95 -21.83
C MET A 123 -5.29 6.18 -22.89
N ILE A 124 -6.49 6.65 -23.24
CA ILE A 124 -7.31 6.03 -24.30
C ILE A 124 -6.50 5.96 -25.58
N LYS A 125 -5.90 7.09 -25.99
CA LYS A 125 -5.08 7.18 -27.21
C LYS A 125 -3.89 6.23 -27.19
N GLY A 126 -3.14 6.17 -26.07
CA GLY A 126 -2.03 5.22 -25.92
C GLY A 126 -2.47 3.77 -26.09
N CYS A 127 -3.66 3.43 -25.59
CA CYS A 127 -4.24 2.11 -25.78
C CYS A 127 -4.62 1.84 -27.26
N GLU A 128 -5.33 2.77 -27.91
CA GLU A 128 -5.80 2.62 -29.30
C GLU A 128 -4.66 2.62 -30.33
N ASP A 129 -3.67 3.48 -30.16
CA ASP A 129 -2.46 3.56 -31.02
C ASP A 129 -1.68 2.23 -31.02
N ASN A 130 -1.84 1.40 -29.96
CA ASN A 130 -1.24 0.08 -29.83
C ASN A 130 -2.25 -1.07 -30.07
N HIS A 131 -3.36 -0.77 -30.77
CA HIS A 131 -4.38 -1.74 -31.17
C HIS A 131 -5.16 -2.39 -30.00
N GLY A 132 -5.11 -1.81 -28.79
CA GLY A 132 -5.95 -2.19 -27.67
C GLY A 132 -7.34 -1.56 -27.78
N ILE A 133 -8.31 -2.19 -27.18
CA ILE A 133 -9.67 -1.67 -27.05
C ILE A 133 -9.87 -1.27 -25.59
N PRO A 134 -9.92 0.02 -25.24
CA PRO A 134 -10.21 0.45 -23.87
C PRO A 134 -11.51 -0.15 -23.36
N SER A 135 -11.50 -0.75 -22.17
CA SER A 135 -12.69 -1.33 -21.55
C SER A 135 -13.17 -0.55 -20.34
N SER A 136 -12.28 -0.20 -19.46
CA SER A 136 -12.55 0.63 -18.28
C SER A 136 -11.26 1.30 -17.82
N GLY A 137 -11.37 2.38 -17.08
CA GLY A 137 -10.23 3.07 -16.51
C GLY A 137 -10.64 4.17 -15.56
N SER A 138 -9.67 4.79 -14.92
CA SER A 138 -9.90 5.95 -14.06
C SER A 138 -8.62 6.80 -13.97
N VAL A 139 -8.82 8.11 -13.96
CA VAL A 139 -7.78 9.10 -13.64
C VAL A 139 -8.25 9.91 -12.47
N ASN A 140 -7.45 10.01 -11.43
CA ASN A 140 -7.82 10.88 -10.31
C ASN A 140 -6.60 11.57 -9.69
N ILE A 141 -6.87 12.71 -9.07
CA ILE A 141 -5.97 13.34 -8.12
C ILE A 141 -6.66 13.39 -6.76
N THR A 142 -5.92 12.97 -5.74
CA THR A 142 -6.39 13.03 -4.36
C THR A 142 -5.48 13.93 -3.55
N PHE A 143 -6.07 14.95 -2.92
CA PHE A 143 -5.41 15.86 -2.00
C PHE A 143 -5.73 15.42 -0.57
N TYR A 144 -4.69 15.34 0.24
CA TYR A 144 -4.78 14.99 1.66
C TYR A 144 -4.28 16.14 2.52
N GLU A 145 -5.00 16.43 3.58
CA GLU A 145 -4.55 17.24 4.68
C GLU A 145 -4.79 16.47 5.98
N GLU A 146 -3.82 16.48 6.87
CA GLU A 146 -3.86 15.77 8.15
C GLU A 146 -3.33 16.68 9.25
N ALA A 147 -4.03 16.69 10.37
CA ALA A 147 -3.63 17.42 11.58
C ALA A 147 -3.81 16.53 12.80
N ILE A 148 -2.83 16.56 13.70
CA ILE A 148 -2.88 15.89 15.00
C ILE A 148 -2.64 16.88 16.12
N SER A 149 -3.46 16.81 17.18
CA SER A 149 -3.29 17.56 18.43
C SER A 149 -3.46 16.63 19.61
N THR A 150 -2.55 16.69 20.59
CA THR A 150 -2.57 15.81 21.77
C THR A 150 -2.43 16.59 23.08
N SER A 151 -2.89 16.01 24.19
CA SER A 151 -2.67 16.54 25.54
C SER A 151 -1.19 16.56 25.96
N THR A 152 -0.36 15.76 25.32
CA THR A 152 1.09 15.71 25.54
C THR A 152 1.84 16.86 24.87
N GLY A 153 1.17 17.66 24.03
CA GLY A 153 1.73 18.84 23.37
C GLY A 153 2.15 18.62 21.90
N ILE A 154 1.78 17.50 21.27
CA ILE A 154 1.91 17.35 19.82
C ILE A 154 0.90 18.28 19.14
N SER A 155 1.37 19.06 18.17
CA SER A 155 0.55 19.86 17.26
C SER A 155 1.24 19.87 15.91
N LEU A 156 0.75 19.06 14.97
CA LEU A 156 1.39 18.80 13.69
C LEU A 156 0.37 18.86 12.55
N TYR A 157 0.85 19.28 11.39
CA TYR A 157 0.08 19.31 10.14
C TYR A 157 0.94 18.88 8.98
N GLN A 158 0.34 18.14 8.06
CA GLN A 158 0.94 17.81 6.77
C GLN A 158 -0.10 17.81 5.67
N LYS A 159 0.37 18.04 4.43
CA LYS A 159 -0.46 17.92 3.23
C LYS A 159 0.33 17.30 2.09
N TYR A 160 -0.36 16.55 1.27
CA TYR A 160 0.22 15.93 0.08
C TYR A 160 -0.87 15.65 -0.95
N ALA A 161 -0.45 15.27 -2.15
CA ALA A 161 -1.37 14.85 -3.21
C ALA A 161 -0.82 13.61 -3.90
N THR A 162 -1.71 12.75 -4.37
CA THR A 162 -1.39 11.60 -5.21
C THR A 162 -2.12 11.71 -6.52
N LEU A 163 -1.41 11.45 -7.62
CA LEU A 163 -1.96 11.34 -8.96
C LEU A 163 -2.01 9.87 -9.34
N PHE A 164 -3.15 9.42 -9.84
CA PHE A 164 -3.42 8.03 -10.21
C PHE A 164 -3.96 7.94 -11.62
N GLY A 165 -3.53 6.92 -12.35
CA GLY A 165 -4.10 6.52 -13.63
C GLY A 165 -4.15 5.01 -13.74
N TYR A 166 -5.26 4.49 -14.23
CA TYR A 166 -5.51 3.07 -14.48
C TYR A 166 -6.30 2.92 -15.77
N ILE A 167 -5.94 1.96 -16.60
CA ILE A 167 -6.75 1.54 -17.75
C ILE A 167 -6.64 0.04 -17.96
N SER A 168 -7.77 -0.57 -18.30
CA SER A 168 -7.88 -1.94 -18.79
C SER A 168 -8.15 -1.92 -20.29
N ALA A 169 -7.43 -2.76 -21.02
CA ALA A 169 -7.53 -2.91 -22.46
C ALA A 169 -7.91 -4.34 -22.82
N LEU A 170 -8.72 -4.49 -23.87
CA LEU A 170 -9.00 -5.76 -24.52
C LEU A 170 -8.20 -5.85 -25.84
N TYR A 171 -7.78 -7.05 -26.18
CA TYR A 171 -7.25 -7.37 -27.49
C TYR A 171 -8.07 -8.53 -28.06
N LYS A 172 -8.62 -8.35 -29.26
CA LYS A 172 -9.56 -9.29 -29.86
C LYS A 172 -8.92 -9.99 -31.05
N THR A 173 -8.84 -11.32 -30.94
CA THR A 173 -8.51 -12.24 -32.02
C THR A 173 -9.64 -13.26 -32.15
N GLU A 174 -9.37 -14.57 -32.25
CA GLU A 174 -10.38 -15.62 -32.09
C GLU A 174 -10.87 -15.69 -30.63
N ASP A 175 -9.94 -15.46 -29.68
CA ASP A 175 -10.25 -15.26 -28.27
C ASP A 175 -10.13 -13.76 -27.88
N VAL A 176 -10.73 -13.38 -26.76
CA VAL A 176 -10.57 -12.06 -26.15
C VAL A 176 -9.58 -12.17 -24.98
N SER A 177 -8.49 -11.42 -25.06
CA SER A 177 -7.53 -11.27 -23.97
C SER A 177 -7.63 -9.88 -23.36
N ASN A 178 -7.23 -9.74 -22.11
CA ASN A 178 -7.18 -8.45 -21.42
C ASN A 178 -5.80 -8.18 -20.86
N GLY A 179 -5.48 -6.91 -20.75
CA GLY A 179 -4.33 -6.41 -20.04
C GLY A 179 -4.70 -5.10 -19.36
N PHE A 180 -3.96 -4.75 -18.32
CA PHE A 180 -4.12 -3.46 -17.68
C PHE A 180 -2.76 -2.90 -17.28
N ASP A 181 -2.73 -1.59 -17.09
CA ASP A 181 -1.63 -0.93 -16.42
C ASP A 181 -2.14 0.19 -15.52
N TYR A 182 -1.33 0.56 -14.54
CA TYR A 182 -1.63 1.65 -13.64
C TYR A 182 -0.36 2.30 -13.12
N THR A 183 -0.51 3.53 -12.67
CA THR A 183 0.54 4.27 -11.99
C THR A 183 -0.07 5.12 -10.88
N ILE A 184 0.57 5.13 -9.72
CA ILE A 184 0.25 6.03 -8.62
C ILE A 184 1.53 6.70 -8.15
N MET A 185 1.55 8.04 -8.10
CA MET A 185 2.74 8.82 -7.74
C MET A 185 2.37 10.14 -7.07
N ARG A 186 3.31 10.69 -6.33
CA ARG A 186 3.30 12.09 -5.87
C ARG A 186 4.07 13.01 -6.82
N ASN A 187 4.11 12.63 -8.08
CA ASN A 187 4.76 13.35 -9.21
C ASN A 187 3.92 13.18 -10.47
N LYS A 188 4.22 13.95 -11.52
CA LYS A 188 3.62 13.75 -12.85
C LYS A 188 4.24 12.53 -13.53
N PHE A 189 3.45 11.86 -14.36
CA PHE A 189 3.87 10.72 -15.18
C PHE A 189 3.15 10.73 -16.53
N ASP A 190 3.59 9.85 -17.43
CA ASP A 190 3.06 9.75 -18.79
C ASP A 190 1.83 8.83 -18.82
N PHE A 191 0.66 9.40 -19.03
CA PHE A 191 -0.61 8.67 -19.11
C PHE A 191 -0.75 7.89 -20.42
N ASN A 192 -0.19 8.39 -21.54
CA ASN A 192 -0.21 7.66 -22.80
C ASN A 192 0.51 6.32 -22.65
N LYS A 193 1.64 6.31 -21.92
CA LYS A 193 2.40 5.09 -21.64
C LYS A 193 1.62 4.03 -20.85
N ILE A 194 0.74 4.43 -19.96
CA ILE A 194 -0.14 3.49 -19.22
C ILE A 194 -1.10 2.80 -20.21
N GLY A 195 -1.70 3.56 -21.13
CA GLY A 195 -2.56 3.02 -22.18
C GLY A 195 -1.83 2.06 -23.13
N GLU A 196 -0.63 2.48 -23.59
CA GLU A 196 0.26 1.64 -24.39
C GLU A 196 0.58 0.32 -23.70
N ASN A 197 1.01 0.37 -22.44
CA ASN A 197 1.37 -0.83 -21.68
C ASN A 197 0.18 -1.78 -21.50
N ALA A 198 -1.02 -1.26 -21.21
CA ALA A 198 -2.23 -2.06 -21.09
C ALA A 198 -2.56 -2.81 -22.39
N ALA A 199 -2.47 -2.13 -23.54
CA ALA A 199 -2.71 -2.72 -24.85
C ALA A 199 -1.65 -3.78 -25.21
N ILE A 200 -0.37 -3.51 -24.95
CA ILE A 200 0.73 -4.47 -25.17
C ILE A 200 0.49 -5.73 -24.32
N LYS A 201 0.19 -5.58 -23.02
CA LYS A 201 -0.11 -6.71 -22.14
C LYS A 201 -1.32 -7.52 -22.63
N ALA A 202 -2.40 -6.85 -23.08
CA ALA A 202 -3.56 -7.53 -23.65
C ALA A 202 -3.19 -8.34 -24.90
N LYS A 203 -2.38 -7.78 -25.79
CA LYS A 203 -1.90 -8.44 -27.02
C LYS A 203 -0.99 -9.63 -26.70
N GLU A 204 -0.02 -9.44 -25.81
CA GLU A 204 0.95 -10.48 -25.45
C GLU A 204 0.29 -11.69 -24.79
N THR A 205 -0.83 -11.50 -24.05
CA THR A 205 -1.59 -12.57 -23.39
C THR A 205 -2.65 -13.23 -24.27
N SER A 206 -2.75 -12.85 -25.54
CA SER A 206 -3.68 -13.46 -26.50
C SER A 206 -3.31 -14.91 -26.81
N ASN A 207 -4.32 -15.74 -27.11
CA ASN A 207 -4.16 -17.17 -27.43
C ASN A 207 -3.45 -17.97 -26.32
N ALA A 208 -3.71 -17.61 -25.06
CA ALA A 208 -3.11 -18.24 -23.89
C ALA A 208 -3.48 -19.73 -23.79
N LYS A 209 -2.50 -20.57 -23.41
CA LYS A 209 -2.65 -22.02 -23.30
C LYS A 209 -2.83 -22.46 -21.84
N LYS A 210 -3.47 -23.60 -21.67
CA LYS A 210 -3.48 -24.30 -20.37
C LYS A 210 -2.09 -24.84 -20.07
N ILE A 211 -1.75 -24.92 -18.80
CA ILE A 211 -0.47 -25.42 -18.31
C ILE A 211 -0.61 -26.80 -17.69
N GLN A 212 0.50 -27.48 -17.52
CA GLN A 212 0.60 -28.72 -16.74
C GLN A 212 1.16 -28.39 -15.35
N SER A 213 0.74 -29.14 -14.34
CA SER A 213 1.25 -28.99 -12.99
C SER A 213 2.73 -29.36 -12.92
N MET A 214 3.55 -28.47 -12.34
CA MET A 214 4.98 -28.71 -12.13
C MET A 214 5.52 -27.91 -10.96
N TYR A 215 6.63 -28.37 -10.41
CA TYR A 215 7.46 -27.58 -9.48
C TYR A 215 8.64 -27.02 -10.28
N CYS A 216 8.79 -25.72 -10.33
CA CYS A 216 9.75 -25.07 -11.21
C CYS A 216 10.13 -23.67 -10.73
N ASP A 217 11.07 -23.06 -11.42
CA ASP A 217 11.39 -21.66 -11.27
C ASP A 217 10.23 -20.78 -11.71
N VAL A 218 9.98 -19.71 -10.97
CA VAL A 218 8.98 -18.70 -11.30
C VAL A 218 9.60 -17.31 -11.15
N ILE A 219 9.24 -16.42 -12.08
CA ILE A 219 9.43 -14.97 -11.93
C ILE A 219 8.07 -14.41 -11.57
N LEU A 220 7.95 -13.83 -10.38
CA LEU A 220 6.79 -12.99 -10.04
C LEU A 220 7.09 -11.55 -10.44
N GLU A 221 6.31 -10.99 -11.35
CA GLU A 221 6.37 -9.58 -11.73
C GLU A 221 5.91 -8.69 -10.54
N PRO A 222 6.24 -7.39 -10.52
CA PRO A 222 5.98 -6.51 -9.37
C PRO A 222 4.54 -6.54 -8.84
N GLU A 223 3.54 -6.62 -9.70
CA GLU A 223 2.14 -6.71 -9.32
C GLU A 223 1.82 -8.04 -8.61
N ALA A 224 2.38 -9.14 -9.11
CA ALA A 224 2.21 -10.46 -8.49
C ALA A 224 2.94 -10.53 -7.13
N VAL A 225 4.15 -9.95 -7.02
CA VAL A 225 4.91 -9.82 -5.76
C VAL A 225 4.11 -9.04 -4.74
N SER A 226 3.64 -7.85 -5.13
CA SER A 226 2.87 -6.96 -4.24
C SER A 226 1.60 -7.66 -3.75
N SER A 227 0.84 -8.27 -4.66
CA SER A 227 -0.39 -8.99 -4.34
C SER A 227 -0.14 -10.15 -3.37
N LEU A 228 0.89 -10.95 -3.58
CA LEU A 228 1.23 -12.07 -2.71
C LEU A 228 1.70 -11.62 -1.35
N LEU A 229 2.69 -10.73 -1.28
CA LEU A 229 3.33 -10.34 -0.02
C LEU A 229 2.42 -9.49 0.89
N SER A 230 1.56 -8.64 0.33
CA SER A 230 0.59 -7.87 1.10
C SER A 230 -0.39 -8.77 1.87
N ASN A 231 -0.74 -9.92 1.30
CA ASN A 231 -1.76 -10.80 1.88
C ASN A 231 -1.17 -11.95 2.71
N THR A 232 0.16 -12.18 2.66
CA THR A 232 0.76 -13.36 3.30
C THR A 232 1.97 -13.05 4.17
N PHE A 233 2.73 -11.98 3.90
CA PHE A 233 4.03 -11.75 4.54
C PHE A 233 4.11 -10.47 5.36
N ILE A 234 3.64 -9.34 4.84
CA ILE A 234 3.89 -8.01 5.43
C ILE A 234 3.41 -7.93 6.88
N SER A 235 2.24 -8.47 7.20
CA SER A 235 1.69 -8.45 8.55
C SER A 235 2.56 -9.19 9.59
N HIS A 236 3.43 -10.10 9.16
CA HIS A 236 4.37 -10.79 10.06
C HIS A 236 5.51 -9.89 10.55
N LEU A 237 5.75 -8.76 9.87
CA LEU A 237 6.73 -7.76 10.27
C LEU A 237 6.18 -6.78 11.32
N PHE A 238 4.88 -6.80 11.59
CA PHE A 238 4.24 -5.90 12.55
C PHE A 238 4.42 -6.40 13.99
N ALA A 239 4.89 -5.52 14.88
CA ALA A 239 5.08 -5.83 16.30
C ALA A 239 3.78 -6.34 16.96
N GLU A 240 2.60 -5.88 16.49
CA GLU A 240 1.30 -6.40 16.91
C GLU A 240 1.15 -7.89 16.64
N SER A 241 1.52 -8.35 15.45
CA SER A 241 1.43 -9.77 15.08
C SER A 241 2.40 -10.62 15.89
N VAL A 242 3.59 -10.07 16.18
CA VAL A 242 4.60 -10.71 17.03
C VAL A 242 4.09 -10.86 18.47
N ASP A 243 3.52 -9.80 19.04
CA ASP A 243 2.94 -9.80 20.38
C ASP A 243 1.80 -10.82 20.52
N LYS A 244 0.89 -10.83 19.54
CA LYS A 244 -0.28 -11.73 19.52
C LYS A 244 0.03 -13.17 19.10
N ASN A 245 1.30 -13.56 18.95
CA ASN A 245 1.72 -14.88 18.46
C ASN A 245 1.12 -15.26 17.08
N ARG A 246 0.95 -14.28 16.22
CA ARG A 246 0.45 -14.44 14.83
C ARG A 246 1.55 -14.29 13.78
N SER A 247 2.79 -14.01 14.19
CA SER A 247 3.93 -13.85 13.31
C SER A 247 4.82 -15.10 13.32
N PHE A 248 5.07 -15.66 12.15
CA PHE A 248 6.10 -16.69 11.95
C PHE A 248 7.52 -16.16 12.26
N LEU A 249 7.71 -14.85 12.21
CA LEU A 249 9.01 -14.21 12.45
C LEU A 249 9.30 -13.94 13.92
N LYS A 250 8.37 -14.27 14.84
CA LYS A 250 8.56 -14.11 16.27
C LYS A 250 9.79 -14.86 16.75
N GLY A 251 10.73 -14.16 17.42
CA GLY A 251 11.97 -14.72 17.95
C GLY A 251 13.07 -14.98 16.93
N LYS A 252 12.88 -14.60 15.65
CA LYS A 252 13.83 -14.88 14.56
C LYS A 252 14.73 -13.69 14.19
N ILE A 253 14.82 -12.67 15.03
CA ILE A 253 15.79 -11.59 14.81
C ILE A 253 17.20 -12.19 14.76
N GLY A 254 17.96 -11.87 13.71
CA GLY A 254 19.30 -12.41 13.42
C GLY A 254 19.28 -13.66 12.54
N GLU A 255 18.13 -14.30 12.31
CA GLU A 255 18.02 -15.45 11.40
C GLU A 255 17.87 -15.01 9.93
N LYS A 256 18.33 -15.88 9.03
CA LYS A 256 18.17 -15.70 7.58
C LYS A 256 16.79 -16.19 7.15
N ILE A 257 16.01 -15.31 6.55
CA ILE A 257 14.63 -15.57 6.09
C ILE A 257 14.55 -15.74 4.56
N THR A 258 15.40 -14.97 3.84
CA THR A 258 15.37 -14.90 2.36
C THR A 258 16.76 -14.49 1.84
N ASN A 259 16.88 -14.19 0.55
CA ASN A 259 18.07 -13.52 -0.03
C ASN A 259 17.82 -12.04 -0.34
N LEU A 260 16.66 -11.49 0.06
CA LEU A 260 16.27 -10.11 -0.22
C LEU A 260 16.70 -9.16 0.89
N THR A 261 16.87 -7.90 0.54
CA THR A 261 16.88 -6.78 1.46
C THR A 261 15.50 -6.13 1.42
N ILE A 262 14.90 -5.87 2.58
CA ILE A 262 13.59 -5.23 2.71
C ILE A 262 13.71 -4.02 3.60
N ILE A 263 13.26 -2.88 3.09
CA ILE A 263 13.32 -1.59 3.74
C ILE A 263 11.92 -1.00 3.77
N ASP A 264 11.50 -0.46 4.90
CA ASP A 264 10.34 0.42 4.97
C ASP A 264 10.83 1.86 5.11
N ASP A 265 10.50 2.74 4.15
CA ASP A 265 11.02 4.10 4.09
C ASP A 265 9.90 5.14 4.00
N GLY A 266 9.49 5.66 5.16
CA GLY A 266 8.53 6.77 5.25
C GLY A 266 9.12 8.13 4.85
N THR A 267 10.43 8.19 4.56
CA THR A 267 11.14 9.44 4.22
C THR A 267 11.51 9.56 2.75
N LEU A 268 11.09 8.61 1.91
CA LEU A 268 11.40 8.58 0.48
C LEU A 268 10.84 9.82 -0.22
N ASP A 269 11.68 10.51 -1.00
CA ASP A 269 11.27 11.70 -1.72
C ASP A 269 10.17 11.35 -2.74
N TYR A 270 9.03 12.04 -2.64
CA TYR A 270 7.82 11.79 -3.45
C TYR A 270 7.27 10.35 -3.37
N GLY A 271 7.68 9.57 -2.36
CA GLY A 271 7.11 8.25 -2.11
C GLY A 271 5.62 8.34 -1.79
N VAL A 272 4.83 7.43 -2.34
CA VAL A 272 3.35 7.46 -2.23
C VAL A 272 2.89 7.42 -0.78
N ALA A 273 3.60 6.65 0.06
CA ALA A 273 3.31 6.50 1.48
C ALA A 273 4.30 7.25 2.40
N SER A 274 5.01 8.28 1.88
CA SER A 274 5.87 9.12 2.70
C SER A 274 5.06 10.12 3.53
N GLY A 275 5.54 10.42 4.73
CA GLY A 275 4.99 11.46 5.60
C GLY A 275 6.10 12.16 6.37
N ASN A 276 5.83 13.35 6.91
CA ASN A 276 6.72 13.98 7.86
C ASN A 276 6.58 13.33 9.25
N PHE A 277 5.36 12.88 9.56
CA PHE A 277 5.01 12.14 10.77
C PHE A 277 4.00 11.04 10.44
N ASP A 278 3.92 10.06 11.31
CA ASP A 278 3.00 8.93 11.24
C ASP A 278 1.66 9.21 11.94
N GLY A 279 0.76 8.25 11.97
CA GLY A 279 -0.57 8.39 12.58
C GLY A 279 -0.58 8.69 14.07
N ASP A 280 0.52 8.50 14.79
CA ASP A 280 0.71 8.85 16.20
C ASP A 280 1.44 10.20 16.39
N GLY A 281 1.91 10.83 15.31
CA GLY A 281 2.71 12.04 15.35
C GLY A 281 4.20 11.81 15.62
N ASN A 282 4.68 10.57 15.46
CA ASN A 282 6.11 10.27 15.46
C ASN A 282 6.74 10.61 14.11
N PRO A 283 8.02 11.04 14.05
CA PRO A 283 8.71 11.23 12.79
C PRO A 283 8.78 9.90 12.03
N THR A 284 8.47 9.94 10.72
CA THR A 284 8.69 8.79 9.85
C THR A 284 10.19 8.51 9.72
N LYS A 285 10.52 7.24 9.46
CA LYS A 285 11.92 6.78 9.40
C LYS A 285 12.14 5.89 8.18
N ARG A 286 13.41 5.65 7.89
CA ARG A 286 13.87 4.58 7.01
C ARG A 286 14.33 3.41 7.89
N THR A 287 13.59 2.32 7.85
CA THR A 287 13.81 1.13 8.67
C THR A 287 14.22 -0.04 7.80
N VAL A 288 15.43 -0.57 7.99
CA VAL A 288 15.87 -1.81 7.35
C VAL A 288 15.32 -2.98 8.15
N VAL A 289 14.32 -3.67 7.59
CA VAL A 289 13.63 -4.80 8.25
C VAL A 289 14.36 -6.11 8.03
N LEU A 290 14.78 -6.35 6.77
CA LEU A 290 15.69 -7.43 6.41
C LEU A 290 16.90 -6.86 5.67
N GLU A 291 18.11 -7.27 6.08
CA GLU A 291 19.35 -6.90 5.41
C GLU A 291 20.02 -8.15 4.86
N LYS A 292 20.14 -8.25 3.53
CA LYS A 292 20.67 -9.45 2.85
C LYS A 292 20.02 -10.74 3.38
N GLY A 293 18.72 -10.65 3.61
CA GLY A 293 17.88 -11.74 4.09
C GLY A 293 17.85 -11.98 5.59
N ILE A 294 18.68 -11.31 6.38
CA ILE A 294 18.72 -11.43 7.84
C ILE A 294 17.70 -10.48 8.47
N LEU A 295 16.78 -11.02 9.26
CA LEU A 295 15.79 -10.21 9.99
C LEU A 295 16.47 -9.32 11.02
N LYS A 296 16.29 -8.00 10.92
CA LYS A 296 16.89 -7.00 11.83
C LYS A 296 15.92 -6.51 12.90
N GLY A 297 14.63 -6.51 12.62
CA GLY A 297 13.61 -6.03 13.55
C GLY A 297 12.22 -6.11 12.98
N TYR A 298 11.29 -5.47 13.67
CA TYR A 298 9.88 -5.37 13.30
C TYR A 298 9.49 -3.90 13.09
N LEU A 299 8.30 -3.67 12.56
CA LEU A 299 7.71 -2.34 12.44
C LEU A 299 6.84 -2.05 13.66
N PHE A 300 6.95 -0.83 14.19
CA PHE A 300 6.33 -0.40 15.44
C PHE A 300 5.59 0.93 15.27
N ASP A 301 4.35 0.99 15.76
CA ASP A 301 3.70 2.23 16.15
C ASP A 301 4.19 2.69 17.53
N ASP A 302 3.64 3.78 18.07
CA ASP A 302 4.03 4.27 19.39
C ASP A 302 3.63 3.31 20.53
N PHE A 303 2.44 2.69 20.42
CA PHE A 303 1.94 1.78 21.44
C PHE A 303 2.80 0.53 21.59
N TYR A 304 3.07 -0.18 20.49
CA TYR A 304 3.88 -1.39 20.53
C TYR A 304 5.37 -1.08 20.78
N ALA A 305 5.86 0.08 20.35
CA ALA A 305 7.21 0.51 20.67
C ALA A 305 7.41 0.64 22.19
N LYS A 306 6.49 1.30 22.90
CA LYS A 306 6.52 1.43 24.35
C LYS A 306 6.35 0.09 25.06
N LYS A 307 5.47 -0.78 24.55
CA LYS A 307 5.27 -2.12 25.11
C LYS A 307 6.50 -3.00 25.01
N PHE A 308 7.28 -2.87 23.95
CA PHE A 308 8.51 -3.63 23.71
C PHE A 308 9.77 -2.93 24.22
N ASP A 309 9.65 -1.76 24.82
CA ASP A 309 10.76 -0.91 25.30
C ASP A 309 11.78 -0.58 24.18
N VAL A 310 11.26 -0.18 23.02
CA VAL A 310 12.02 0.24 21.86
C VAL A 310 11.51 1.58 21.33
N GLU A 311 12.20 2.17 20.35
CA GLU A 311 11.68 3.35 19.65
C GLU A 311 10.68 2.96 18.56
N SER A 312 9.64 3.81 18.37
CA SER A 312 8.75 3.70 17.21
C SER A 312 9.54 3.82 15.92
N THR A 313 9.19 2.99 14.94
CA THR A 313 9.75 3.05 13.60
C THR A 313 9.06 4.07 12.70
N GLY A 314 8.03 4.77 13.22
CA GLY A 314 7.24 5.74 12.46
C GLY A 314 6.26 5.07 11.50
N ASN A 315 5.69 3.95 11.93
CA ASN A 315 4.83 3.09 11.12
C ASN A 315 3.39 3.05 11.62
N SER A 316 2.95 4.08 12.32
CA SER A 316 1.53 4.22 12.67
C SER A 316 0.73 4.72 11.47
N GLU A 317 -0.35 4.03 11.13
CA GLU A 317 -1.33 4.48 10.13
C GLU A 317 -2.71 4.63 10.76
N ARG A 318 -3.50 5.57 10.28
CA ARG A 318 -4.89 5.80 10.67
C ARG A 318 -5.63 6.68 9.68
N ASP A 319 -6.94 6.64 9.78
CA ASP A 319 -7.84 7.69 9.32
C ASP A 319 -8.58 8.32 10.52
N TYR A 320 -9.44 9.30 10.24
CA TYR A 320 -10.22 9.93 11.32
C TYR A 320 -11.28 9.00 11.95
N LYS A 321 -11.55 7.81 11.37
CA LYS A 321 -12.55 6.84 11.85
C LYS A 321 -11.95 5.74 12.69
N SER A 322 -10.62 5.66 12.77
CA SER A 322 -9.92 4.57 13.42
C SER A 322 -8.90 5.03 14.46
N LEU A 323 -8.62 4.16 15.42
CA LEU A 323 -7.42 4.26 16.25
C LEU A 323 -6.18 3.94 15.41
N PRO A 324 -4.99 4.42 15.84
CA PRO A 324 -3.73 4.04 15.21
C PRO A 324 -3.53 2.52 15.13
N SER A 325 -2.94 2.06 14.04
CA SER A 325 -2.50 0.68 13.81
C SER A 325 -1.16 0.67 13.08
N ILE A 326 -0.45 -0.46 13.10
CA ILE A 326 0.81 -0.56 12.37
C ILE A 326 0.52 -0.77 10.89
N GLY A 327 1.18 0.03 10.04
CA GLY A 327 1.17 -0.09 8.59
C GLY A 327 2.57 -0.01 7.98
N ILE A 328 2.66 -0.19 6.66
CA ILE A 328 3.89 0.07 5.91
C ILE A 328 3.89 1.48 5.36
N SER A 329 5.10 2.05 5.24
CA SER A 329 5.32 3.24 4.43
C SER A 329 5.65 2.83 2.97
N ASN A 330 6.75 3.32 2.39
CA ASN A 330 7.21 2.78 1.11
C ASN A 330 8.03 1.51 1.37
N PHE A 331 7.47 0.37 1.04
CA PHE A 331 8.05 -0.94 1.27
C PHE A 331 8.92 -1.35 0.07
N ILE A 332 10.23 -1.24 0.23
CA ILE A 332 11.22 -1.38 -0.84
C ILE A 332 11.85 -2.77 -0.75
N ILE A 333 11.85 -3.48 -1.86
CA ILE A 333 12.48 -4.81 -1.99
C ILE A 333 13.67 -4.70 -2.95
N GLU A 334 14.81 -5.19 -2.48
CA GLU A 334 16.06 -5.24 -3.23
C GLU A 334 16.66 -6.65 -3.16
N GLY A 335 17.45 -7.03 -4.14
CA GLY A 335 18.11 -8.33 -4.18
C GLY A 335 19.27 -8.37 -5.18
N GLU A 336 19.95 -9.50 -5.25
CA GLU A 336 20.95 -9.75 -6.29
C GLU A 336 20.26 -9.87 -7.65
N ASN A 337 20.78 -9.14 -8.64
CA ASN A 337 20.20 -9.14 -9.98
C ASN A 337 20.58 -10.42 -10.73
N ILE A 338 19.57 -11.12 -11.24
CA ILE A 338 19.69 -12.31 -12.09
C ILE A 338 18.98 -12.01 -13.39
N GLU A 339 19.60 -12.31 -14.54
CA GLU A 339 19.06 -11.91 -15.84
C GLU A 339 17.75 -12.58 -16.20
N ASN A 340 17.62 -13.93 -16.03
CA ASN A 340 16.43 -14.68 -16.41
C ASN A 340 16.45 -16.09 -15.80
N ILE A 341 15.31 -16.82 -15.92
CA ILE A 341 15.21 -18.26 -15.67
C ILE A 341 15.35 -19.04 -16.97
N GLN A 342 15.87 -20.28 -16.90
CA GLN A 342 15.98 -21.13 -18.08
C GLN A 342 14.65 -21.78 -18.44
N ASN A 343 13.95 -22.35 -17.46
CA ASN A 343 12.66 -23.02 -17.67
C ASN A 343 11.74 -22.72 -16.50
N GLY A 344 10.45 -22.47 -16.77
CA GLY A 344 9.47 -22.19 -15.75
C GLY A 344 8.39 -21.19 -16.21
N PHE A 345 7.99 -20.28 -15.33
CA PHE A 345 6.92 -19.33 -15.62
C PHE A 345 7.28 -17.93 -15.21
N ILE A 346 6.90 -16.95 -16.04
CA ILE A 346 6.76 -15.54 -15.66
C ILE A 346 5.29 -15.33 -15.29
N ILE A 347 5.03 -14.84 -14.12
CA ILE A 347 3.68 -14.60 -13.58
C ILE A 347 3.51 -13.10 -13.43
N ASN A 348 2.70 -12.51 -14.31
CA ASN A 348 2.50 -11.07 -14.33
C ASN A 348 1.50 -10.65 -13.24
N GLU A 349 0.45 -11.44 -13.03
CA GLU A 349 -0.67 -11.08 -12.17
C GLU A 349 -1.23 -12.29 -11.45
N LEU A 350 -1.58 -12.09 -10.18
CA LEU A 350 -2.27 -13.06 -9.33
C LEU A 350 -3.68 -12.54 -8.99
N ARG A 351 -4.68 -13.41 -9.10
CA ARG A 351 -6.05 -13.13 -8.68
C ARG A 351 -6.42 -13.95 -7.45
N GLY A 352 -7.11 -13.31 -6.52
CA GLY A 352 -7.58 -13.97 -5.31
C GLY A 352 -6.54 -14.09 -4.18
N ALA A 353 -5.42 -13.37 -4.22
CA ALA A 353 -4.41 -13.39 -3.15
C ALA A 353 -4.98 -13.02 -1.76
N HIS A 354 -6.05 -12.23 -1.70
CA HIS A 354 -6.75 -11.88 -0.46
C HIS A 354 -7.41 -13.08 0.25
N THR A 355 -7.51 -14.25 -0.42
CA THR A 355 -8.00 -15.49 0.19
C THR A 355 -6.91 -16.32 0.84
N ALA A 356 -5.64 -15.92 0.71
CA ALA A 356 -4.51 -16.56 1.37
C ALA A 356 -4.62 -16.44 2.91
N ASN A 357 -3.93 -17.32 3.62
CA ASN A 357 -3.93 -17.27 5.07
C ASN A 357 -2.83 -16.33 5.59
N PRO A 358 -3.18 -15.15 6.15
CA PRO A 358 -2.18 -14.17 6.60
C PRO A 358 -1.44 -14.59 7.88
N ILE A 359 -1.85 -15.69 8.56
CA ILE A 359 -1.20 -16.18 9.79
C ILE A 359 -0.24 -17.33 9.47
N SER A 360 -0.65 -18.30 8.67
CA SER A 360 0.22 -19.41 8.30
C SER A 360 1.13 -19.09 7.11
N GLY A 361 0.74 -18.11 6.27
CA GLY A 361 1.43 -17.78 5.03
C GLY A 361 1.10 -18.73 3.88
N ASP A 362 0.10 -19.61 4.04
CA ASP A 362 -0.32 -20.52 2.98
C ASP A 362 -1.15 -19.80 1.93
N PHE A 363 -0.87 -20.10 0.67
CA PHE A 363 -1.58 -19.52 -0.45
C PHE A 363 -1.87 -20.55 -1.55
N SER A 364 -2.98 -20.34 -2.25
CA SER A 364 -3.34 -21.02 -3.49
C SER A 364 -4.14 -20.02 -4.32
N VAL A 365 -3.49 -19.40 -5.30
CA VAL A 365 -4.01 -18.22 -5.99
C VAL A 365 -3.94 -18.42 -7.50
N GLU A 366 -4.92 -17.87 -8.22
CA GLU A 366 -5.00 -17.98 -9.68
C GLU A 366 -3.92 -17.11 -10.35
N ILE A 367 -3.28 -17.69 -11.37
CA ILE A 367 -2.43 -16.97 -12.32
C ILE A 367 -3.37 -16.42 -13.40
N SER A 368 -3.69 -15.12 -13.32
CA SER A 368 -4.57 -14.48 -14.31
C SER A 368 -3.83 -14.11 -15.59
N SER A 369 -2.52 -13.89 -15.50
CA SER A 369 -1.67 -13.54 -16.66
C SER A 369 -0.22 -13.99 -16.42
N GLY A 370 0.39 -14.57 -17.44
CA GLY A 370 1.78 -15.01 -17.38
C GLY A 370 2.25 -15.68 -18.65
N PHE A 371 3.50 -16.19 -18.64
CA PHE A 371 4.14 -16.85 -19.77
C PHE A 371 4.87 -18.11 -19.33
N TYR A 372 4.85 -19.12 -20.18
CA TYR A 372 5.78 -20.25 -20.09
C TYR A 372 7.13 -19.86 -20.70
N VAL A 373 8.19 -20.21 -20.00
CA VAL A 373 9.59 -19.96 -20.40
C VAL A 373 10.29 -21.30 -20.62
N GLU A 374 11.01 -21.41 -21.73
CA GLU A 374 11.83 -22.56 -22.05
C GLU A 374 13.12 -22.09 -22.72
N ASN A 375 14.27 -22.58 -22.25
CA ASN A 375 15.60 -22.18 -22.71
C ASN A 375 15.85 -20.65 -22.63
N GLY A 376 15.34 -20.00 -21.57
CA GLY A 376 15.49 -18.57 -21.36
C GLY A 376 14.56 -17.68 -22.21
N GLU A 377 13.69 -18.25 -23.02
CA GLU A 377 12.79 -17.52 -23.92
C GLU A 377 11.31 -17.67 -23.54
N LYS A 378 10.54 -16.57 -23.62
CA LYS A 378 9.07 -16.63 -23.54
C LYS A 378 8.52 -17.41 -24.74
N LYS A 379 7.79 -18.50 -24.50
CA LYS A 379 7.25 -19.37 -25.57
C LYS A 379 5.78 -19.09 -25.87
N TYR A 380 4.94 -19.03 -24.88
CA TYR A 380 3.51 -18.74 -25.05
C TYR A 380 2.89 -18.22 -23.77
N PRO A 381 1.84 -17.40 -23.87
CA PRO A 381 1.07 -16.97 -22.71
C PRO A 381 0.26 -18.11 -22.12
N ILE A 382 0.02 -18.03 -20.81
CA ILE A 382 -0.68 -19.04 -20.02
C ILE A 382 -1.98 -18.50 -19.42
N LYS A 383 -2.95 -19.42 -19.22
CA LYS A 383 -4.23 -19.14 -18.56
C LYS A 383 -4.68 -20.31 -17.70
N HIS A 384 -5.54 -20.01 -16.71
CA HIS A 384 -6.17 -20.99 -15.82
C HIS A 384 -5.17 -21.85 -15.03
N GLY A 385 -4.05 -21.27 -14.67
CA GLY A 385 -3.10 -21.88 -13.75
C GLY A 385 -3.27 -21.33 -12.35
N MET A 386 -2.70 -22.04 -11.39
CA MET A 386 -2.60 -21.58 -10.01
C MET A 386 -1.14 -21.67 -9.53
N ILE A 387 -0.76 -20.79 -8.63
CA ILE A 387 0.46 -20.93 -7.84
C ILE A 387 0.05 -21.23 -6.40
N ALA A 388 0.66 -22.26 -5.81
CA ALA A 388 0.32 -22.70 -4.46
C ALA A 388 1.59 -23.00 -3.65
N GLY A 389 1.52 -22.73 -2.35
CA GLY A 389 2.62 -22.96 -1.43
C GLY A 389 2.47 -22.22 -0.12
N ASN A 390 3.61 -22.02 0.54
CA ASN A 390 3.75 -21.22 1.74
C ASN A 390 4.73 -20.08 1.46
N VAL A 391 4.40 -18.86 1.88
CA VAL A 391 5.20 -17.65 1.57
C VAL A 391 6.60 -17.71 2.17
N PHE A 392 6.78 -18.32 3.33
CA PHE A 392 8.10 -18.42 3.97
C PHE A 392 9.00 -19.42 3.24
N GLU A 393 8.41 -20.52 2.73
CA GLU A 393 9.14 -21.45 1.85
C GLU A 393 9.50 -20.78 0.52
N PHE A 394 8.56 -20.01 -0.07
CA PHE A 394 8.80 -19.25 -1.28
C PHE A 394 9.94 -18.24 -1.09
N LEU A 395 9.91 -17.45 0.00
CA LEU A 395 10.93 -16.45 0.32
C LEU A 395 12.29 -17.06 0.62
N ASN A 396 12.33 -18.23 1.28
CA ASN A 396 13.58 -18.94 1.57
C ASN A 396 14.26 -19.49 0.29
N LYS A 397 13.49 -19.73 -0.78
CA LYS A 397 13.97 -20.21 -2.08
C LYS A 397 14.24 -19.10 -3.10
N VAL A 398 14.12 -17.84 -2.70
CA VAL A 398 14.43 -16.72 -3.58
C VAL A 398 15.88 -16.81 -4.05
N LYS A 399 16.06 -16.82 -5.37
CA LYS A 399 17.36 -16.86 -6.04
C LYS A 399 17.91 -15.44 -6.23
N GLY A 400 17.04 -14.47 -6.51
CA GLY A 400 17.39 -13.07 -6.72
C GLY A 400 16.22 -12.30 -7.32
N VAL A 401 16.53 -11.19 -7.96
CA VAL A 401 15.57 -10.27 -8.60
C VAL A 401 15.95 -10.01 -10.04
N CYS A 402 14.98 -9.54 -10.85
CA CYS A 402 15.25 -9.11 -12.22
C CYS A 402 14.37 -7.91 -12.62
N GLY A 403 14.76 -7.24 -13.69
CA GLY A 403 14.04 -6.07 -14.19
C GLY A 403 14.19 -4.83 -13.32
N GLN A 404 13.42 -3.80 -13.65
CA GLN A 404 13.39 -2.55 -12.92
C GLN A 404 12.32 -2.61 -11.81
N ALA A 405 12.60 -1.98 -10.68
CA ALA A 405 11.61 -1.84 -9.62
C ALA A 405 10.44 -0.95 -10.08
N LYS A 406 9.21 -1.40 -9.80
CA LYS A 406 7.97 -0.67 -10.02
C LYS A 406 7.30 -0.37 -8.68
N ASN A 407 6.73 0.82 -8.57
CA ASN A 407 5.87 1.18 -7.43
C ASN A 407 4.44 0.69 -7.71
N THR A 408 3.94 -0.19 -6.87
CA THR A 408 2.60 -0.80 -6.97
C THR A 408 1.62 -0.25 -5.93
N GLY A 409 1.79 1.01 -5.52
CA GLY A 409 0.91 1.66 -4.54
C GLY A 409 1.46 1.65 -3.11
N GLY A 410 2.80 1.72 -2.96
CA GLY A 410 3.50 1.71 -1.67
C GLY A 410 4.51 0.57 -1.55
N ILE A 411 4.38 -0.49 -2.34
CA ILE A 411 5.41 -1.52 -2.48
C ILE A 411 6.22 -1.21 -3.73
N ILE A 412 7.53 -1.08 -3.57
CA ILE A 412 8.50 -0.79 -4.63
C ILE A 412 9.38 -2.02 -4.79
N THR A 413 9.17 -2.77 -5.86
CA THR A 413 9.82 -4.06 -6.05
C THR A 413 10.20 -4.30 -7.50
N PRO A 414 11.37 -4.89 -7.78
CA PRO A 414 11.64 -5.57 -9.04
C PRO A 414 10.88 -6.90 -9.08
N SER A 415 10.94 -7.62 -10.18
CA SER A 415 10.46 -9.00 -10.26
C SER A 415 11.30 -9.91 -9.37
N ILE A 416 10.68 -10.86 -8.67
CA ILE A 416 11.36 -11.83 -7.79
C ILE A 416 11.43 -13.19 -8.47
N ILE A 417 12.63 -13.79 -8.44
CA ILE A 417 12.88 -15.14 -8.92
C ILE A 417 12.93 -16.11 -7.74
N SER A 418 12.07 -17.12 -7.77
CA SER A 418 12.02 -18.18 -6.75
C SER A 418 11.55 -19.50 -7.34
N GLU A 419 11.35 -20.51 -6.51
CA GLU A 419 10.75 -21.78 -6.88
C GLU A 419 9.35 -21.92 -6.28
N ALA A 420 8.41 -22.44 -7.07
CA ALA A 420 7.05 -22.66 -6.61
C ALA A 420 6.38 -23.85 -7.31
N LYS A 421 5.30 -24.33 -6.71
CA LYS A 421 4.39 -25.28 -7.34
C LYS A 421 3.38 -24.52 -8.18
N VAL A 422 3.43 -24.75 -9.48
CA VAL A 422 2.40 -24.27 -10.42
C VAL A 422 1.47 -25.43 -10.72
N VAL A 423 0.16 -25.18 -10.69
CA VAL A 423 -0.91 -26.18 -10.88
C VAL A 423 -1.72 -25.78 -12.10
N GLY A 424 -1.88 -26.70 -13.04
CA GLY A 424 -2.67 -26.52 -14.25
C GLY A 424 -4.06 -27.12 -14.18
#